data_98560fe27d854325d3933332df07ac7a
#
_entry.id   98560fe27d854325d3933332df07ac7a
#
_cell.length_a   1.000
_cell.length_b   1.000
_cell.length_c   1.000
_cell.angle_alpha   90.00
_cell.angle_beta   90.00
_cell.angle_gamma   90.00
#
_symmetry.space_group_name_H-M   'P 1'
#
loop_
_entity.id
_entity.type
_entity.pdbx_description
1 polymer ?
#
loop_
_entity_poly.entity_id
_entity_poly.type
_entity_poly.pdbx_seq_one_letter_code
_entity_poly.pdbx_strand_id
1 'polypeptide(L)'
;MTVPSAPTQRDLLVETGARLFHERGYTATGVRQVAAAAAVPLGSFTNHFRSKEGFALVVLDQYVARLDQIMQETLQAPSLPPSGRIAAYFDAIERALDEQDWGVGCLIPDLATEAPAHSEVLRDALARVLERQTSAFASLLRQIVAPDEADDLAAVLLAAWHGTLLRMKVERSGAPVARFRRVLDRLLPA
;
A
#
# COMPACT_ATOMS: atom_id res chain seq x y z
N MET A 1 -1.02 10.64 28.78
CA MET A 1 -1.92 10.09 27.73
C MET A 1 -2.49 11.29 26.98
N THR A 2 -1.96 11.59 25.80
CA THR A 2 -2.47 12.66 24.93
C THR A 2 -3.75 12.13 24.26
N VAL A 3 -4.88 12.77 24.52
CA VAL A 3 -6.14 12.48 23.82
C VAL A 3 -5.91 12.79 22.32
N PRO A 4 -6.20 11.88 21.40
CA PRO A 4 -6.08 12.17 19.97
C PRO A 4 -6.98 13.36 19.64
N SER A 5 -6.44 14.39 18.98
CA SER A 5 -7.24 15.52 18.52
C SER A 5 -8.25 15.03 17.47
N ALA A 6 -9.44 15.65 17.43
CA ALA A 6 -10.42 15.35 16.40
C ALA A 6 -9.79 15.52 14.99
N PRO A 7 -10.15 14.66 14.01
CA PRO A 7 -9.59 14.72 12.67
C PRO A 7 -9.91 16.08 12.03
N THR A 8 -8.92 16.64 11.35
CA THR A 8 -9.09 17.90 10.61
C THR A 8 -9.89 17.67 9.32
N GLN A 9 -10.41 18.74 8.70
CA GLN A 9 -11.07 18.65 7.39
C GLN A 9 -10.13 18.05 6.33
N ARG A 10 -8.84 18.36 6.42
CA ARG A 10 -7.81 17.78 5.54
C ARG A 10 -7.71 16.27 5.74
N ASP A 11 -7.69 15.79 6.96
CA ASP A 11 -7.60 14.36 7.28
C ASP A 11 -8.84 13.61 6.80
N LEU A 12 -10.04 14.16 7.02
CA LEU A 12 -11.29 13.60 6.51
C LEU A 12 -11.30 13.48 4.98
N LEU A 13 -10.80 14.51 4.28
CA LEU A 13 -10.67 14.47 2.82
C LEU A 13 -9.71 13.37 2.36
N VAL A 14 -8.55 13.26 2.99
CA VAL A 14 -7.51 12.27 2.59
C VAL A 14 -7.98 10.84 2.87
N GLU A 15 -8.58 10.57 4.03
CA GLU A 15 -9.13 9.25 4.34
C GLU A 15 -10.28 8.86 3.39
N THR A 16 -11.20 9.80 3.14
CA THR A 16 -12.29 9.59 2.17
C THR A 16 -11.76 9.37 0.77
N GLY A 17 -10.72 10.11 0.37
CA GLY A 17 -10.06 9.96 -0.92
C GLY A 17 -9.43 8.58 -1.09
N ALA A 18 -8.70 8.10 -0.10
CA ALA A 18 -8.12 6.77 -0.11
C ALA A 18 -9.20 5.69 -0.31
N ARG A 19 -10.28 5.75 0.45
CA ARG A 19 -11.41 4.83 0.33
C ARG A 19 -12.05 4.89 -1.07
N LEU A 20 -12.31 6.08 -1.60
CA LEU A 20 -12.93 6.22 -2.93
C LEU A 20 -12.00 5.77 -4.06
N PHE A 21 -10.68 5.97 -3.94
CA PHE A 21 -9.71 5.43 -4.91
C PHE A 21 -9.68 3.90 -4.89
N HIS A 22 -9.81 3.26 -3.72
CA HIS A 22 -9.95 1.81 -3.62
C HIS A 22 -11.27 1.28 -4.24
N GLU A 23 -12.38 1.99 -3.99
CA GLU A 23 -13.71 1.54 -4.42
C GLU A 23 -13.96 1.77 -5.92
N ARG A 24 -13.47 2.88 -6.47
CA ARG A 24 -13.87 3.40 -7.80
C ARG A 24 -12.71 3.64 -8.75
N GLY A 25 -11.48 3.57 -8.26
CA GLY A 25 -10.29 3.94 -9.01
C GLY A 25 -10.03 5.46 -9.03
N TYR A 26 -8.84 5.79 -9.52
CA TYR A 26 -8.41 7.18 -9.65
C TYR A 26 -9.27 7.96 -10.63
N THR A 27 -9.49 7.44 -11.82
CA THR A 27 -10.15 8.16 -12.93
C THR A 27 -11.58 8.52 -12.59
N ALA A 28 -12.35 7.58 -12.04
CA ALA A 28 -13.76 7.76 -11.72
C ALA A 28 -14.04 8.59 -10.45
N THR A 29 -13.02 8.87 -9.63
CA THR A 29 -13.18 9.65 -8.40
C THR A 29 -12.94 11.13 -8.65
N GLY A 30 -14.00 11.95 -8.58
CA GLY A 30 -13.93 13.39 -8.73
C GLY A 30 -13.79 14.13 -7.40
N VAL A 31 -13.13 15.30 -7.40
CA VAL A 31 -12.92 16.13 -6.18
C VAL A 31 -14.22 16.55 -5.48
N ARG A 32 -15.28 16.80 -6.24
CA ARG A 32 -16.60 17.10 -5.68
C ARG A 32 -17.21 15.92 -4.93
N GLN A 33 -16.99 14.71 -5.44
CA GLN A 33 -17.44 13.48 -4.80
C GLN A 33 -16.69 13.22 -3.49
N VAL A 34 -15.37 13.47 -3.50
CA VAL A 34 -14.54 13.37 -2.27
C VAL A 34 -15.05 14.35 -1.21
N ALA A 35 -15.22 15.62 -1.56
CA ALA A 35 -15.70 16.65 -0.64
C ALA A 35 -17.09 16.31 -0.06
N ALA A 36 -18.02 15.88 -0.92
CA ALA A 36 -19.36 15.49 -0.51
C ALA A 36 -19.36 14.25 0.41
N ALA A 37 -18.58 13.22 0.06
CA ALA A 37 -18.47 11.99 0.86
C ALA A 37 -17.76 12.21 2.20
N ALA A 38 -16.83 13.18 2.28
CA ALA A 38 -16.17 13.60 3.52
C ALA A 38 -17.02 14.53 4.38
N ALA A 39 -18.20 14.94 3.93
CA ALA A 39 -19.03 15.98 4.54
C ALA A 39 -18.27 17.31 4.76
N VAL A 40 -17.36 17.67 3.82
CA VAL A 40 -16.51 18.86 3.87
C VAL A 40 -16.90 19.80 2.72
N PRO A 41 -17.03 21.13 2.95
CA PRO A 41 -17.32 22.09 1.87
C PRO A 41 -16.27 22.00 0.73
N LEU A 42 -16.71 22.10 -0.52
CA LEU A 42 -15.81 22.07 -1.67
C LEU A 42 -14.72 23.16 -1.60
N GLY A 43 -15.05 24.33 -1.04
CA GLY A 43 -14.06 25.39 -0.80
C GLY A 43 -12.90 24.97 0.09
N SER A 44 -13.15 24.11 1.09
CA SER A 44 -12.08 23.55 1.93
C SER A 44 -11.17 22.62 1.13
N PHE A 45 -11.72 21.81 0.21
CA PHE A 45 -10.90 21.00 -0.68
C PHE A 45 -9.93 21.89 -1.48
N THR A 46 -10.43 22.93 -2.13
CA THR A 46 -9.61 23.83 -2.96
C THR A 46 -8.60 24.64 -2.15
N ASN A 47 -8.86 24.89 -0.87
CA ASN A 47 -7.91 25.52 0.03
C ASN A 47 -6.73 24.60 0.41
N HIS A 48 -6.98 23.28 0.52
CA HIS A 48 -5.97 22.30 0.89
C HIS A 48 -5.23 21.71 -0.32
N PHE A 49 -5.91 21.56 -1.45
CA PHE A 49 -5.40 20.85 -2.62
C PHE A 49 -5.66 21.63 -3.90
N ARG A 50 -4.60 21.92 -4.64
CA ARG A 50 -4.68 22.73 -5.88
C ARG A 50 -5.27 21.94 -7.06
N SER A 51 -5.16 20.61 -7.03
CA SER A 51 -5.62 19.72 -8.10
C SER A 51 -5.95 18.34 -7.57
N LYS A 52 -6.68 17.54 -8.36
CA LYS A 52 -6.91 16.12 -8.09
C LYS A 52 -5.61 15.33 -8.01
N GLU A 53 -4.65 15.64 -8.88
CA GLU A 53 -3.32 15.05 -8.89
C GLU A 53 -2.56 15.32 -7.59
N GLY A 54 -2.46 16.60 -7.17
CA GLY A 54 -1.84 16.98 -5.91
C GLY A 54 -2.54 16.36 -4.70
N PHE A 55 -3.86 16.21 -4.76
CA PHE A 55 -4.63 15.49 -3.74
C PHE A 55 -4.26 13.99 -3.71
N ALA A 56 -4.19 13.34 -4.86
CA ALA A 56 -3.84 11.92 -4.95
C ALA A 56 -2.42 11.63 -4.46
N LEU A 57 -1.46 12.53 -4.70
CA LEU A 57 -0.12 12.44 -4.10
C LEU A 57 -0.17 12.44 -2.58
N VAL A 58 -0.94 13.34 -1.97
CA VAL A 58 -1.08 13.39 -0.51
C VAL A 58 -1.75 12.13 0.04
N VAL A 59 -2.76 11.60 -0.66
CA VAL A 59 -3.40 10.32 -0.30
C VAL A 59 -2.40 9.17 -0.39
N LEU A 60 -1.61 9.10 -1.46
CA LEU A 60 -0.56 8.10 -1.62
C LEU A 60 0.51 8.21 -0.52
N ASP A 61 0.99 9.42 -0.23
CA ASP A 61 2.00 9.67 0.79
C ASP A 61 1.52 9.21 2.18
N GLN A 62 0.28 9.52 2.55
CA GLN A 62 -0.29 9.09 3.83
C GLN A 62 -0.47 7.57 3.90
N TYR A 63 -0.90 6.93 2.81
CA TYR A 63 -1.00 5.49 2.73
C TYR A 63 0.38 4.81 2.88
N VAL A 64 1.36 5.32 2.15
CA VAL A 64 2.74 4.81 2.17
C VAL A 64 3.37 5.00 3.54
N ALA A 65 3.12 6.10 4.25
CA ALA A 65 3.63 6.30 5.60
C ALA A 65 3.15 5.21 6.58
N ARG A 66 1.92 4.71 6.43
CA ARG A 66 1.41 3.57 7.22
C ARG A 66 2.13 2.27 6.86
N LEU A 67 2.39 2.03 5.57
CA LEU A 67 3.16 0.87 5.14
C LEU A 67 4.61 0.94 5.63
N ASP A 68 5.22 2.11 5.60
CA ASP A 68 6.58 2.33 6.12
C ASP A 68 6.67 2.02 7.61
N GLN A 69 5.65 2.37 8.39
CA GLN A 69 5.57 2.00 9.79
C GLN A 69 5.54 0.46 9.96
N ILE A 70 4.69 -0.24 9.21
CA ILE A 70 4.64 -1.71 9.22
C ILE A 70 6.01 -2.30 8.82
N MET A 71 6.65 -1.75 7.78
CA MET A 71 7.99 -2.18 7.36
C MET A 71 9.03 -1.97 8.46
N GLN A 72 9.01 -0.84 9.16
CA GLN A 72 9.90 -0.59 10.29
C GLN A 72 9.69 -1.59 11.44
N GLU A 73 8.44 -1.84 11.80
CA GLU A 73 8.10 -2.74 12.90
C GLU A 73 8.44 -4.21 12.60
N THR A 74 8.38 -4.61 11.33
CA THR A 74 8.55 -6.02 10.90
C THR A 74 9.92 -6.30 10.30
N LEU A 75 10.31 -5.58 9.23
CA LEU A 75 11.56 -5.85 8.50
C LEU A 75 12.81 -5.47 9.32
N GLN A 76 12.67 -4.58 10.31
CA GLN A 76 13.77 -4.17 11.18
C GLN A 76 13.71 -4.85 12.57
N ALA A 77 12.81 -5.82 12.79
CA ALA A 77 12.69 -6.52 14.08
C ALA A 77 13.95 -7.35 14.39
N PRO A 78 14.78 -6.98 15.36
CA PRO A 78 16.09 -7.63 15.58
C PRO A 78 15.98 -9.03 16.15
N SER A 79 14.83 -9.39 16.71
CA SER A 79 14.55 -10.70 17.32
C SER A 79 14.25 -11.81 16.31
N LEU A 80 14.02 -11.48 15.03
CA LEU A 80 13.67 -12.44 13.99
C LEU A 80 14.79 -12.58 12.96
N PRO A 81 15.01 -13.80 12.41
CA PRO A 81 15.90 -13.99 11.27
C PRO A 81 15.32 -13.27 10.03
N PRO A 82 16.13 -13.00 8.97
CA PRO A 82 15.70 -12.27 7.80
C PRO A 82 14.41 -12.82 7.16
N SER A 83 14.31 -14.14 6.98
CA SER A 83 13.10 -14.83 6.50
C SER A 83 11.88 -14.57 7.40
N GLY A 84 12.06 -14.65 8.72
CA GLY A 84 11.02 -14.38 9.71
C GLY A 84 10.53 -12.93 9.69
N ARG A 85 11.41 -11.95 9.41
CA ARG A 85 11.03 -10.53 9.25
C ARG A 85 10.17 -10.32 8.01
N ILE A 86 10.54 -10.95 6.89
CA ILE A 86 9.74 -10.93 5.66
C ILE A 86 8.38 -11.56 5.91
N ALA A 87 8.33 -12.71 6.58
CA ALA A 87 7.08 -13.37 6.95
C ALA A 87 6.20 -12.47 7.82
N ALA A 88 6.77 -11.85 8.86
CA ALA A 88 6.06 -10.95 9.77
C ALA A 88 5.44 -9.73 9.06
N TYR A 89 6.10 -9.20 8.03
CA TYR A 89 5.53 -8.13 7.21
C TYR A 89 4.22 -8.57 6.53
N PHE A 90 4.24 -9.72 5.85
CA PHE A 90 3.06 -10.22 5.17
C PHE A 90 1.96 -10.63 6.17
N ASP A 91 2.32 -11.14 7.35
CA ASP A 91 1.35 -11.42 8.43
C ASP A 91 0.65 -10.15 8.94
N ALA A 92 1.38 -9.06 9.05
CA ALA A 92 0.81 -7.78 9.48
C ALA A 92 -0.19 -7.23 8.46
N ILE A 93 0.16 -7.30 7.16
CA ILE A 93 -0.75 -6.88 6.09
C ILE A 93 -1.97 -7.81 5.99
N GLU A 94 -1.77 -9.13 6.08
CA GLU A 94 -2.86 -10.12 6.04
C GLU A 94 -3.89 -9.85 7.13
N ARG A 95 -3.47 -9.61 8.37
CA ARG A 95 -4.39 -9.25 9.48
C ARG A 95 -5.21 -7.99 9.16
N ALA A 96 -4.57 -6.95 8.65
CA ALA A 96 -5.26 -5.72 8.29
C ALA A 96 -6.28 -5.92 7.15
N LEU A 97 -6.04 -6.84 6.23
CA LEU A 97 -6.95 -7.20 5.15
C LEU A 97 -8.13 -8.05 5.63
N ASP A 98 -7.88 -9.01 6.55
CA ASP A 98 -8.91 -9.86 7.16
C ASP A 98 -9.90 -9.01 7.97
N GLU A 99 -9.41 -8.05 8.75
CA GLU A 99 -10.24 -7.08 9.48
C GLU A 99 -11.17 -6.25 8.57
N GLN A 100 -10.87 -6.16 7.28
CA GLN A 100 -11.64 -5.45 6.25
C GLN A 100 -12.43 -6.42 5.34
N ASP A 101 -12.64 -7.66 5.78
CA ASP A 101 -13.40 -8.70 5.05
C ASP A 101 -12.92 -8.89 3.61
N TRP A 102 -11.60 -8.80 3.38
CA TRP A 102 -10.94 -9.00 2.08
C TRP A 102 -11.45 -8.10 0.94
N GLY A 103 -12.30 -7.12 1.27
CA GLY A 103 -12.96 -6.25 0.28
C GLY A 103 -12.10 -5.09 -0.22
N VAL A 104 -11.07 -4.73 0.55
CA VAL A 104 -10.15 -3.61 0.26
C VAL A 104 -8.80 -4.17 -0.13
N GLY A 105 -8.27 -3.74 -1.26
CA GLY A 105 -6.93 -4.14 -1.73
C GLY A 105 -5.83 -3.20 -1.22
N CYS A 106 -4.72 -3.14 -1.96
CA CYS A 106 -3.65 -2.18 -1.72
C CYS A 106 -3.81 -0.98 -2.66
N LEU A 107 -3.71 0.23 -2.12
CA LEU A 107 -3.85 1.47 -2.90
C LEU A 107 -2.77 1.62 -3.99
N ILE A 108 -1.57 1.07 -3.76
CA ILE A 108 -0.46 1.16 -4.71
C ILE A 108 -0.82 0.49 -6.04
N PRO A 109 -1.18 -0.82 -6.12
CA PRO A 109 -1.60 -1.42 -7.37
C PRO A 109 -2.90 -0.83 -7.91
N ASP A 110 -3.85 -0.40 -7.08
CA ASP A 110 -5.08 0.25 -7.54
C ASP A 110 -4.76 1.55 -8.30
N LEU A 111 -3.88 2.40 -7.78
CA LEU A 111 -3.44 3.60 -8.47
C LEU A 111 -2.53 3.29 -9.67
N ALA A 112 -1.67 2.27 -9.58
CA ALA A 112 -0.73 1.91 -10.64
C ALA A 112 -1.41 1.41 -11.92
N THR A 113 -2.65 0.93 -11.85
CA THR A 113 -3.41 0.51 -13.04
C THR A 113 -3.94 1.67 -13.87
N GLU A 114 -4.18 2.84 -13.28
CA GLU A 114 -4.84 3.96 -13.96
C GLU A 114 -3.97 5.23 -14.01
N ALA A 115 -3.38 5.61 -12.88
CA ALA A 115 -2.73 6.91 -12.73
C ALA A 115 -1.57 7.16 -13.71
N PRO A 116 -0.71 6.17 -14.07
CA PRO A 116 0.40 6.39 -15.01
C PRO A 116 -0.03 6.84 -16.40
N ALA A 117 -1.22 6.44 -16.86
CA ALA A 117 -1.75 6.87 -18.15
C ALA A 117 -2.23 8.34 -18.16
N HIS A 118 -2.42 8.94 -16.99
CA HIS A 118 -3.03 10.26 -16.83
C HIS A 118 -2.13 11.29 -16.15
N SER A 119 -1.06 10.86 -15.46
CA SER A 119 -0.18 11.73 -14.69
C SER A 119 1.23 11.16 -14.58
N GLU A 120 2.21 11.84 -15.18
CA GLU A 120 3.63 11.51 -15.03
C GLU A 120 4.09 11.68 -13.58
N VAL A 121 3.56 12.66 -12.87
CA VAL A 121 3.92 12.94 -11.48
C VAL A 121 3.50 11.79 -10.57
N LEU A 122 2.28 11.26 -10.76
CA LEU A 122 1.82 10.08 -10.03
C LEU A 122 2.57 8.81 -10.44
N ARG A 123 2.88 8.64 -11.74
CA ARG A 123 3.72 7.54 -12.23
C ARG A 123 5.07 7.52 -11.51
N ASP A 124 5.74 8.68 -11.45
CA ASP A 124 7.06 8.79 -10.84
C ASP A 124 7.01 8.60 -9.31
N ALA A 125 5.93 9.08 -8.67
CA ALA A 125 5.71 8.83 -7.24
C ALA A 125 5.51 7.34 -6.96
N LEU A 126 4.69 6.63 -7.74
CA LEU A 126 4.47 5.19 -7.62
C LEU A 126 5.74 4.40 -7.89
N ALA A 127 6.53 4.77 -8.92
CA ALA A 127 7.81 4.13 -9.22
C ALA A 127 8.78 4.21 -8.03
N ARG A 128 8.90 5.39 -7.40
CA ARG A 128 9.74 5.55 -6.20
C ARG A 128 9.24 4.71 -5.01
N VAL A 129 7.93 4.58 -4.84
CA VAL A 129 7.37 3.73 -3.79
C VAL A 129 7.72 2.25 -4.02
N LEU A 130 7.52 1.76 -5.25
CA LEU A 130 7.84 0.37 -5.62
C LEU A 130 9.34 0.08 -5.47
N GLU A 131 10.21 0.99 -5.95
CA GLU A 131 11.66 0.86 -5.81
C GLU A 131 12.09 0.80 -4.34
N ARG A 132 11.54 1.67 -3.48
CA ARG A 132 11.85 1.68 -2.05
C ARG A 132 11.42 0.38 -1.36
N GLN A 133 10.23 -0.12 -1.66
CA GLN A 133 9.78 -1.40 -1.14
C GLN A 133 10.70 -2.54 -1.60
N THR A 134 10.99 -2.63 -2.90
CA THR A 134 11.89 -3.64 -3.45
C THR A 134 13.26 -3.58 -2.77
N SER A 135 13.85 -2.41 -2.63
CA SER A 135 15.15 -2.23 -1.97
C SER A 135 15.16 -2.68 -0.51
N ALA A 136 14.07 -2.44 0.23
CA ALA A 136 13.96 -2.88 1.62
C ALA A 136 13.93 -4.41 1.73
N PHE A 137 13.17 -5.10 0.87
CA PHE A 137 13.13 -6.56 0.83
C PHE A 137 14.46 -7.15 0.35
N ALA A 138 15.05 -6.58 -0.70
CA ALA A 138 16.35 -7.01 -1.23
C ALA A 138 17.45 -6.93 -0.16
N SER A 139 17.44 -5.90 0.68
CA SER A 139 18.39 -5.75 1.78
C SER A 139 18.34 -6.91 2.79
N LEU A 140 17.18 -7.47 3.06
CA LEU A 140 17.02 -8.65 3.90
C LEU A 140 17.41 -9.93 3.14
N LEU A 141 16.95 -10.05 1.90
CA LEU A 141 17.21 -11.23 1.06
C LEU A 141 18.71 -11.43 0.82
N ARG A 142 19.51 -10.37 0.67
CA ARG A 142 20.98 -10.45 0.58
C ARG A 142 21.67 -11.09 1.78
N GLN A 143 20.95 -11.28 2.87
CA GLN A 143 21.46 -11.99 4.05
C GLN A 143 21.25 -13.52 3.97
N ILE A 144 20.45 -13.99 3.02
CA ILE A 144 20.03 -15.41 2.90
C ILE A 144 20.19 -16.01 1.49
N VAL A 145 20.36 -15.19 0.45
CA VAL A 145 20.64 -15.63 -0.93
C VAL A 145 21.78 -14.79 -1.53
N ALA A 146 22.25 -15.16 -2.72
CA ALA A 146 23.29 -14.41 -3.43
C ALA A 146 22.83 -12.97 -3.76
N PRO A 147 23.70 -11.95 -3.71
CA PRO A 147 23.31 -10.56 -3.88
C PRO A 147 22.59 -10.22 -5.17
N ASP A 148 23.00 -10.83 -6.29
CA ASP A 148 22.38 -10.69 -7.61
C ASP A 148 21.00 -11.35 -7.67
N GLU A 149 20.82 -12.47 -6.99
CA GLU A 149 19.52 -13.15 -6.88
C GLU A 149 18.56 -12.39 -5.96
N ALA A 150 19.04 -11.70 -4.94
CA ALA A 150 18.24 -11.01 -3.94
C ALA A 150 17.38 -9.88 -4.54
N ASP A 151 17.90 -9.11 -5.50
CA ASP A 151 17.20 -8.01 -6.14
C ASP A 151 16.06 -8.51 -7.03
N ASP A 152 16.34 -9.55 -7.83
CA ASP A 152 15.34 -10.19 -8.68
C ASP A 152 14.25 -10.87 -7.84
N LEU A 153 14.64 -11.57 -6.77
CA LEU A 153 13.70 -12.23 -5.88
C LEU A 153 12.80 -11.22 -5.15
N ALA A 154 13.35 -10.08 -4.69
CA ALA A 154 12.57 -9.01 -4.09
C ALA A 154 11.52 -8.44 -5.05
N ALA A 155 11.93 -8.16 -6.28
CA ALA A 155 11.04 -7.61 -7.30
C ALA A 155 9.92 -8.60 -7.66
N VAL A 156 10.25 -9.88 -7.88
CA VAL A 156 9.28 -10.92 -8.19
C VAL A 156 8.34 -11.18 -7.01
N LEU A 157 8.86 -11.22 -5.79
CA LEU A 157 8.06 -11.43 -4.58
C LEU A 157 7.00 -10.33 -4.41
N LEU A 158 7.37 -9.06 -4.57
CA LEU A 158 6.44 -7.95 -4.47
C LEU A 158 5.45 -7.90 -5.63
N ALA A 159 5.87 -8.23 -6.86
CA ALA A 159 4.97 -8.37 -8.00
C ALA A 159 3.93 -9.49 -7.77
N ALA A 160 4.37 -10.65 -7.27
CA ALA A 160 3.49 -11.76 -6.90
C ALA A 160 2.53 -11.37 -5.77
N TRP A 161 3.00 -10.59 -4.79
CA TRP A 161 2.15 -10.05 -3.72
C TRP A 161 1.07 -9.12 -4.26
N HIS A 162 1.42 -8.14 -5.10
CA HIS A 162 0.44 -7.25 -5.72
C HIS A 162 -0.59 -8.00 -6.57
N GLY A 163 -0.15 -9.01 -7.32
CA GLY A 163 -1.05 -9.91 -8.05
C GLY A 163 -1.96 -10.72 -7.13
N THR A 164 -1.46 -11.13 -5.96
CA THR A 164 -2.24 -11.83 -4.92
C THR A 164 -3.34 -10.93 -4.37
N LEU A 165 -3.04 -9.65 -4.07
CA LEU A 165 -4.03 -8.70 -3.58
C LEU A 165 -5.12 -8.40 -4.62
N LEU A 166 -4.74 -8.31 -5.91
CA LEU A 166 -5.72 -8.19 -6.99
C LEU A 166 -6.68 -9.39 -7.03
N ARG A 167 -6.15 -10.61 -6.94
CA ARG A 167 -6.97 -11.83 -6.89
C ARG A 167 -7.87 -11.87 -5.67
N MET A 168 -7.33 -11.52 -4.50
CA MET A 168 -8.09 -11.45 -3.25
C MET A 168 -9.31 -10.53 -3.39
N LYS A 169 -9.13 -9.35 -3.97
CA LYS A 169 -10.21 -8.36 -4.21
C LYS A 169 -11.29 -8.91 -5.16
N VAL A 170 -10.90 -9.66 -6.20
CA VAL A 170 -11.82 -10.29 -7.16
C VAL A 170 -12.53 -11.49 -6.55
N GLU A 171 -11.80 -12.36 -5.85
CA GLU A 171 -12.32 -13.59 -5.24
C GLU A 171 -13.07 -13.31 -3.92
N ARG A 172 -12.92 -12.11 -3.34
CA ARG A 172 -13.44 -11.71 -2.02
C ARG A 172 -13.16 -12.75 -0.95
N SER A 173 -11.93 -13.20 -0.87
CA SER A 173 -11.51 -14.23 0.08
C SER A 173 -10.02 -14.17 0.36
N GLY A 174 -9.59 -14.64 1.54
CA GLY A 174 -8.17 -14.79 1.90
C GLY A 174 -7.45 -15.94 1.20
N ALA A 175 -8.14 -16.76 0.39
CA ALA A 175 -7.53 -17.94 -0.25
C ALA A 175 -6.30 -17.63 -1.13
N PRO A 176 -6.26 -16.54 -1.93
CA PRO A 176 -5.06 -16.12 -2.65
C PRO A 176 -3.88 -15.82 -1.71
N VAL A 177 -4.14 -15.12 -0.60
CA VAL A 177 -3.11 -14.77 0.39
C VAL A 177 -2.55 -16.04 1.04
N ALA A 178 -3.41 -16.98 1.45
CA ALA A 178 -2.98 -18.25 1.99
C ALA A 178 -2.13 -19.08 1.00
N ARG A 179 -2.40 -19.01 -0.30
CA ARG A 179 -1.55 -19.64 -1.34
C ARG A 179 -0.19 -18.96 -1.44
N PHE A 180 -0.17 -17.62 -1.46
CA PHE A 180 1.07 -16.85 -1.50
C PHE A 180 1.95 -17.19 -0.29
N ARG A 181 1.38 -17.25 0.92
CA ARG A 181 2.11 -17.61 2.15
C ARG A 181 2.77 -18.98 2.06
N ARG A 182 2.03 -20.00 1.62
CA ARG A 182 2.59 -21.35 1.46
C ARG A 182 3.74 -21.43 0.44
N VAL A 183 3.74 -20.57 -0.57
CA VAL A 183 4.85 -20.49 -1.53
C VAL A 183 6.02 -19.75 -0.91
N LEU A 184 5.77 -18.64 -0.22
CA LEU A 184 6.78 -17.86 0.48
C LEU A 184 7.56 -18.72 1.48
N ASP A 185 6.87 -19.52 2.30
CA ASP A 185 7.49 -20.41 3.29
C ASP A 185 8.41 -21.48 2.67
N ARG A 186 8.22 -21.80 1.39
CA ARG A 186 9.08 -22.72 0.64
C ARG A 186 10.25 -22.04 -0.05
N LEU A 187 10.10 -20.76 -0.41
CA LEU A 187 11.12 -19.97 -1.09
C LEU A 187 12.15 -19.40 -0.12
N LEU A 188 11.73 -19.08 1.08
CA LEU A 188 12.62 -18.50 2.08
C LEU A 188 13.18 -19.61 2.98
N PRO A 189 14.51 -19.81 3.00
CA PRO A 189 15.12 -20.76 3.92
C PRO A 189 14.91 -20.31 5.37
N ALA A 190 14.79 -21.28 6.28
CA ALA A 190 14.63 -21.06 7.72
C ALA A 190 15.88 -20.43 8.33
#